data_f35932ad8bf21e33a5317476393cd981
#
_entry.id   f35932ad8bf21e33a5317476393cd981
#
_cell.length_a   1.000
_cell.length_b   1.000
_cell.length_c   1.000
_cell.angle_alpha   90.00
_cell.angle_beta   90.00
_cell.angle_gamma   90.00
#
_symmetry.space_group_name_H-M   'P 1'
#
loop_
_entity.id
_entity.type
_entity.pdbx_description
1 polymer ?
#
loop_
_entity_poly.entity_id
_entity_poly.type
_entity_poly.pdbx_seq_one_letter_code
_entity_poly.pdbx_strand_id
1 'polypeptide(L)'
;SPLATSMLPNIWPDVREFNETFQVLFAEMDKVGARVLSSIARYLGLSADWFDPAIEDGNSILRLLHYPPIADDTEGCINLITLLLGAEEAGLEILRPDGSWMSVAPPAGGIAVNVGDMLQRLTNHVLPSTTHRVVNPMGERSRYSRYSMPFFLHLRSDFPIATLPGCVTAENPDRYPERILADDYLRERLIEIGLLKA
;
A
#
# COMPACT_ATOMS: atom_id res chain seq x y z
N SER A 1 -16.62 -12.01 -12.56
CA SER A 1 -16.11 -10.78 -13.19
C SER A 1 -15.10 -11.16 -14.27
N PRO A 2 -15.08 -10.54 -15.46
CA PRO A 2 -14.07 -10.79 -16.51
C PRO A 2 -12.61 -10.54 -16.02
N LEU A 3 -12.43 -9.76 -14.96
CA LEU A 3 -11.13 -9.42 -14.39
C LEU A 3 -10.55 -10.50 -13.48
N ALA A 4 -11.39 -11.36 -12.90
CA ALA A 4 -10.91 -12.51 -12.10
C ALA A 4 -10.13 -13.54 -12.94
N THR A 5 -10.22 -13.49 -14.27
CA THR A 5 -9.51 -14.39 -15.18
C THR A 5 -8.10 -13.95 -15.55
N SER A 6 -7.68 -12.75 -15.17
CA SER A 6 -6.33 -12.21 -15.46
C SER A 6 -5.30 -12.53 -14.39
N MET A 7 -5.71 -12.95 -13.19
CA MET A 7 -4.81 -13.29 -12.10
C MET A 7 -4.42 -14.76 -12.15
N LEU A 8 -3.13 -15.02 -12.23
CA LEU A 8 -2.60 -16.37 -12.11
C LEU A 8 -2.77 -16.87 -10.67
N PRO A 9 -3.07 -18.17 -10.47
CA PRO A 9 -3.09 -18.74 -9.13
C PRO A 9 -1.71 -18.67 -8.48
N ASN A 10 -1.68 -18.52 -7.16
CA ASN A 10 -0.44 -18.57 -6.40
C ASN A 10 0.24 -19.93 -6.59
N ILE A 11 1.55 -19.90 -6.81
CA ILE A 11 2.39 -21.11 -6.81
C ILE A 11 3.08 -21.18 -5.45
N TRP A 12 2.76 -22.20 -4.67
CA TRP A 12 3.29 -22.38 -3.33
C TRP A 12 4.54 -23.27 -3.34
N PRO A 13 5.59 -22.93 -2.60
CA PRO A 13 6.73 -23.82 -2.43
C PRO A 13 6.34 -25.03 -1.57
N ASP A 14 6.99 -26.18 -1.82
CA ASP A 14 6.84 -27.39 -1.00
C ASP A 14 7.65 -27.23 0.31
N VAL A 15 7.16 -26.32 1.17
CA VAL A 15 7.71 -26.06 2.50
C VAL A 15 6.57 -26.22 3.51
N ARG A 16 6.82 -27.05 4.51
CA ARG A 16 5.83 -27.36 5.55
C ARG A 16 5.25 -26.08 6.15
N GLU A 17 3.93 -26.03 6.30
CA GLU A 17 3.16 -24.93 6.92
C GLU A 17 3.29 -23.56 6.23
N PHE A 18 4.08 -23.44 5.13
CA PHE A 18 4.30 -22.17 4.45
C PHE A 18 2.99 -21.57 3.92
N ASN A 19 2.25 -22.34 3.13
CA ASN A 19 1.00 -21.90 2.53
C ASN A 19 -0.02 -21.48 3.61
N GLU A 20 -0.26 -22.32 4.60
CA GLU A 20 -1.21 -22.08 5.69
C GLU A 20 -0.84 -20.82 6.48
N THR A 21 0.44 -20.68 6.84
CA THR A 21 0.94 -19.51 7.59
C THR A 21 0.68 -18.20 6.84
N PHE A 22 1.03 -18.16 5.54
CA PHE A 22 0.88 -16.93 4.78
C PHE A 22 -0.56 -16.63 4.37
N GLN A 23 -1.41 -17.63 4.22
CA GLN A 23 -2.86 -17.39 4.06
C GLN A 23 -3.48 -16.80 5.33
N VAL A 24 -3.13 -17.31 6.50
CA VAL A 24 -3.58 -16.75 7.78
C VAL A 24 -3.06 -15.31 7.94
N LEU A 25 -1.78 -15.08 7.71
CA LEU A 25 -1.20 -13.73 7.79
C LEU A 25 -1.90 -12.76 6.84
N PHE A 26 -2.14 -13.16 5.59
CA PHE A 26 -2.88 -12.34 4.62
C PHE A 26 -4.26 -11.96 5.16
N ALA A 27 -5.03 -12.93 5.65
CA ALA A 27 -6.38 -12.68 6.16
C ALA A 27 -6.38 -11.76 7.40
N GLU A 28 -5.39 -11.88 8.28
CA GLU A 28 -5.28 -10.99 9.45
C GLU A 28 -4.86 -9.57 9.05
N MET A 29 -3.94 -9.42 8.08
CA MET A 29 -3.55 -8.11 7.56
C MET A 29 -4.71 -7.41 6.84
N ASP A 30 -5.52 -8.16 6.10
CA ASP A 30 -6.72 -7.65 5.43
C ASP A 30 -7.72 -7.10 6.46
N LYS A 31 -7.99 -7.84 7.53
CA LYS A 31 -8.86 -7.38 8.64
C LYS A 31 -8.32 -6.13 9.33
N VAL A 32 -7.00 -6.05 9.54
CA VAL A 32 -6.38 -4.84 10.11
C VAL A 32 -6.54 -3.66 9.16
N GLY A 33 -6.31 -3.87 7.87
CA GLY A 33 -6.50 -2.87 6.84
C GLY A 33 -7.94 -2.33 6.78
N ALA A 34 -8.93 -3.21 6.82
CA ALA A 34 -10.34 -2.83 6.86
C ALA A 34 -10.67 -1.94 8.09
N ARG A 35 -10.11 -2.25 9.26
CA ARG A 35 -10.27 -1.42 10.47
C ARG A 35 -9.62 -0.03 10.33
N VAL A 36 -8.45 0.05 9.72
CA VAL A 36 -7.79 1.32 9.40
C VAL A 36 -8.66 2.14 8.46
N LEU A 37 -9.16 1.53 7.38
CA LEU A 37 -10.05 2.19 6.43
C LEU A 37 -11.36 2.63 7.05
N SER A 38 -11.94 1.86 7.98
CA SER A 38 -13.12 2.27 8.76
C SER A 38 -12.85 3.54 9.59
N SER A 39 -11.64 3.67 10.14
CA SER A 39 -11.24 4.88 10.86
C SER A 39 -11.05 6.07 9.90
N ILE A 40 -10.47 5.84 8.75
CA ILE A 40 -10.32 6.84 7.68
C ILE A 40 -11.69 7.30 7.17
N ALA A 41 -12.62 6.37 6.93
CA ALA A 41 -13.99 6.70 6.52
C ALA A 41 -14.65 7.66 7.51
N ARG A 42 -14.57 7.37 8.79
CA ARG A 42 -15.11 8.25 9.87
C ARG A 42 -14.46 9.63 9.89
N TYR A 43 -13.13 9.69 9.71
CA TYR A 43 -12.40 10.96 9.60
C TYR A 43 -12.89 11.81 8.43
N LEU A 44 -13.21 11.17 7.30
CA LEU A 44 -13.73 11.81 6.10
C LEU A 44 -15.25 12.11 6.15
N GLY A 45 -15.92 11.82 7.27
CA GLY A 45 -17.36 12.03 7.43
C GLY A 45 -18.21 11.00 6.67
N LEU A 46 -17.65 9.85 6.32
CA LEU A 46 -18.34 8.75 5.65
C LEU A 46 -18.85 7.71 6.66
N SER A 47 -19.71 6.79 6.24
CA SER A 47 -20.08 5.62 7.05
C SER A 47 -18.86 4.76 7.34
N ALA A 48 -18.81 4.09 8.48
CA ALA A 48 -17.67 3.30 8.93
C ALA A 48 -17.34 2.12 7.98
N ASP A 49 -18.33 1.64 7.28
CA ASP A 49 -18.31 0.53 6.33
C ASP A 49 -18.18 0.97 4.85
N TRP A 50 -17.93 2.27 4.63
CA TRP A 50 -17.89 2.83 3.27
C TRP A 50 -16.90 2.13 2.33
N PHE A 51 -15.76 1.71 2.88
CA PHE A 51 -14.73 1.02 2.10
C PHE A 51 -14.99 -0.48 1.91
N ASP A 52 -15.86 -1.11 2.72
CA ASP A 52 -16.05 -2.56 2.68
C ASP A 52 -16.37 -3.08 1.27
N PRO A 53 -17.39 -2.56 0.54
CA PRO A 53 -17.67 -3.02 -0.82
C PRO A 53 -16.60 -2.59 -1.83
N ALA A 54 -15.73 -1.63 -1.49
CA ALA A 54 -14.66 -1.17 -2.35
C ALA A 54 -13.41 -2.07 -2.30
N ILE A 55 -13.22 -2.79 -1.18
CA ILE A 55 -12.08 -3.69 -0.96
C ILE A 55 -12.47 -5.17 -1.03
N GLU A 56 -13.76 -5.51 -0.98
CA GLU A 56 -14.26 -6.87 -1.14
C GLU A 56 -13.79 -7.43 -2.50
N ASP A 57 -13.13 -8.59 -2.49
CA ASP A 57 -12.49 -9.15 -3.68
C ASP A 57 -11.45 -8.20 -4.33
N GLY A 58 -10.84 -7.34 -3.52
CA GLY A 58 -9.78 -6.44 -3.95
C GLY A 58 -8.51 -7.17 -4.37
N ASN A 59 -7.71 -6.49 -5.18
CA ASN A 59 -6.43 -7.02 -5.66
C ASN A 59 -5.29 -6.85 -4.63
N SER A 60 -5.58 -7.14 -3.35
CA SER A 60 -4.60 -6.99 -2.26
C SER A 60 -3.46 -7.99 -2.39
N ILE A 61 -2.24 -7.57 -2.03
CA ILE A 61 -1.02 -8.35 -2.19
C ILE A 61 -0.20 -8.33 -0.91
N LEU A 62 0.15 -9.52 -0.40
CA LEU A 62 1.21 -9.69 0.60
C LEU A 62 2.51 -10.05 -0.14
N ARG A 63 3.50 -9.17 -0.09
CA ARG A 63 4.82 -9.43 -0.69
C ARG A 63 5.80 -9.91 0.36
N LEU A 64 6.57 -10.92 0.00
CA LEU A 64 7.70 -11.40 0.78
C LEU A 64 8.98 -10.90 0.10
N LEU A 65 9.66 -9.96 0.74
CA LEU A 65 10.84 -9.32 0.20
C LEU A 65 12.09 -9.78 0.97
N HIS A 66 13.10 -10.17 0.23
CA HIS A 66 14.43 -10.47 0.73
C HIS A 66 15.41 -9.44 0.17
N TYR A 67 16.00 -8.67 1.05
CA TYR A 67 17.05 -7.71 0.72
C TYR A 67 18.40 -8.34 1.05
N PRO A 68 19.20 -8.75 0.04
CA PRO A 68 20.58 -9.14 0.26
C PRO A 68 21.40 -7.91 0.71
N PRO A 69 22.62 -8.10 1.22
CA PRO A 69 23.49 -6.97 1.59
C PRO A 69 23.90 -6.16 0.36
N ILE A 70 23.08 -5.22 -0.12
CA ILE A 70 23.34 -4.34 -1.29
C ILE A 70 22.53 -3.03 -1.21
N ALA A 71 22.90 -2.07 -2.10
CA ALA A 71 22.56 -0.66 -2.16
C ALA A 71 21.06 -0.26 -2.29
N ASP A 72 20.85 1.05 -2.11
CA ASP A 72 19.60 1.80 -1.99
C ASP A 72 18.60 1.65 -3.14
N ASP A 73 17.31 1.47 -2.77
CA ASP A 73 16.19 1.58 -3.71
C ASP A 73 15.09 2.51 -3.16
N THR A 74 14.53 3.34 -4.04
CA THR A 74 13.36 4.19 -3.76
C THR A 74 12.10 3.55 -4.34
N GLU A 75 11.07 3.37 -3.52
CA GLU A 75 9.79 2.80 -3.97
C GLU A 75 8.64 3.81 -3.79
N GLY A 76 7.72 3.84 -4.80
CA GLY A 76 6.42 4.49 -4.69
C GLY A 76 5.33 3.45 -4.38
N CYS A 77 4.29 3.83 -3.63
CA CYS A 77 3.17 2.92 -3.30
C CYS A 77 1.93 3.22 -4.15
N ILE A 78 1.56 2.27 -5.00
CA ILE A 78 0.42 2.35 -5.94
C ILE A 78 -0.80 1.60 -5.40
N ASN A 79 -1.18 1.81 -4.17
CA ASN A 79 -2.29 1.09 -3.53
C ASN A 79 -3.22 2.06 -2.79
N LEU A 80 -4.17 1.52 -2.04
CA LEU A 80 -5.03 2.29 -1.15
C LEU A 80 -4.26 2.65 0.12
N ILE A 81 -3.80 1.64 0.84
CA ILE A 81 -2.90 1.75 1.99
C ILE A 81 -1.91 0.59 2.01
N THR A 82 -0.71 0.84 2.53
CA THR A 82 0.26 -0.22 2.85
C THR A 82 0.29 -0.44 4.36
N LEU A 83 0.29 -1.71 4.76
CA LEU A 83 0.57 -2.12 6.13
C LEU A 83 1.91 -2.86 6.14
N LEU A 84 2.88 -2.33 6.88
CA LEU A 84 4.19 -2.93 7.04
C LEU A 84 4.38 -3.37 8.48
N LEU A 85 4.49 -4.68 8.69
CA LEU A 85 4.90 -5.23 9.98
C LEU A 85 6.29 -4.71 10.31
N GLY A 86 6.45 -4.22 11.56
CA GLY A 86 7.73 -3.75 12.04
C GLY A 86 8.78 -4.86 11.94
N ALA A 87 9.78 -4.63 11.07
CA ALA A 87 10.99 -5.46 11.08
C ALA A 87 11.83 -5.08 12.30
N GLU A 88 12.61 -6.02 12.83
CA GLU A 88 13.57 -5.75 13.91
C GLU A 88 14.63 -4.71 13.49
N GLU A 89 14.71 -4.39 12.21
CA GLU A 89 15.70 -3.51 11.61
C GLU A 89 15.06 -2.28 10.97
N ALA A 90 15.53 -1.10 11.36
CA ALA A 90 15.22 0.18 10.74
C ALA A 90 15.67 0.19 9.26
N GLY A 91 15.00 0.94 8.43
CA GLY A 91 15.37 1.09 7.01
C GLY A 91 14.30 1.81 6.21
N LEU A 92 13.09 1.93 6.74
CA LEU A 92 12.05 2.74 6.13
C LEU A 92 12.28 4.21 6.48
N GLU A 93 12.34 5.05 5.45
CA GLU A 93 12.40 6.51 5.60
C GLU A 93 11.30 7.17 4.78
N ILE A 94 10.74 8.25 5.31
CA ILE A 94 9.74 9.08 4.64
C ILE A 94 10.31 10.46 4.34
N LEU A 95 9.92 11.01 3.19
CA LEU A 95 10.29 12.36 2.77
C LEU A 95 9.37 13.39 3.43
N ARG A 96 9.95 14.29 4.21
CA ARG A 96 9.21 15.41 4.81
C ARG A 96 8.99 16.55 3.82
N PRO A 97 8.01 17.44 4.08
CA PRO A 97 7.77 18.62 3.24
C PRO A 97 8.97 19.56 3.10
N ASP A 98 9.89 19.56 4.07
CA ASP A 98 11.13 20.35 4.06
C ASP A 98 12.26 19.71 3.23
N GLY A 99 12.01 18.58 2.60
CA GLY A 99 12.98 17.82 1.81
C GLY A 99 13.91 16.91 2.64
N SER A 100 13.76 16.86 3.96
CA SER A 100 14.55 15.96 4.82
C SER A 100 13.94 14.57 4.87
N TRP A 101 14.78 13.54 5.03
CA TRP A 101 14.33 12.16 5.26
C TRP A 101 14.22 11.87 6.76
N MET A 102 13.13 11.22 7.14
CA MET A 102 12.87 10.80 8.51
C MET A 102 12.73 9.28 8.57
N SER A 103 13.54 8.67 9.43
CA SER A 103 13.42 7.21 9.69
C SER A 103 12.12 6.89 10.42
N VAL A 104 11.46 5.82 9.99
CA VAL A 104 10.25 5.26 10.59
C VAL A 104 10.59 3.91 11.20
N ALA A 105 10.51 3.84 12.52
CA ALA A 105 10.72 2.61 13.28
C ALA A 105 9.49 2.35 14.16
N PRO A 106 8.53 1.53 13.69
CA PRO A 106 7.43 1.12 14.54
C PRO A 106 7.94 0.33 15.75
N PRO A 107 7.27 0.40 16.91
CA PRO A 107 7.64 -0.42 18.06
C PRO A 107 7.52 -1.90 17.71
N ALA A 108 8.18 -2.75 18.50
CA ALA A 108 8.09 -4.21 18.33
C ALA A 108 6.62 -4.66 18.34
N GLY A 109 6.23 -5.45 17.34
CA GLY A 109 4.84 -5.85 17.11
C GLY A 109 3.93 -4.76 16.54
N GLY A 110 4.45 -3.56 16.26
CA GLY A 110 3.71 -2.49 15.62
C GLY A 110 3.61 -2.67 14.10
N ILE A 111 2.65 -1.99 13.50
CA ILE A 111 2.45 -1.93 12.05
C ILE A 111 2.61 -0.48 11.62
N ALA A 112 3.55 -0.20 10.70
CA ALA A 112 3.57 1.08 10.00
C ALA A 112 2.50 1.09 8.93
N VAL A 113 1.72 2.17 8.87
CA VAL A 113 0.68 2.35 7.85
C VAL A 113 0.98 3.61 7.06
N ASN A 114 0.98 3.50 5.74
CA ASN A 114 1.07 4.65 4.85
C ASN A 114 -0.05 4.67 3.82
N VAL A 115 -0.44 5.88 3.44
CA VAL A 115 -1.40 6.16 2.38
C VAL A 115 -0.75 5.88 1.03
N GLY A 116 -1.49 5.22 0.14
CA GLY A 116 -1.09 5.01 -1.24
C GLY A 116 -1.74 6.00 -2.22
N ASP A 117 -1.30 5.96 -3.46
CA ASP A 117 -1.73 6.91 -4.50
C ASP A 117 -3.23 6.82 -4.82
N MET A 118 -3.84 5.64 -4.71
CA MET A 118 -5.29 5.47 -4.92
C MET A 118 -6.11 6.24 -3.87
N LEU A 119 -5.71 6.16 -2.59
CA LEU A 119 -6.40 6.89 -1.52
C LEU A 119 -6.13 8.39 -1.62
N GLN A 120 -4.91 8.80 -1.98
CA GLN A 120 -4.60 10.20 -2.25
C GLN A 120 -5.51 10.78 -3.35
N ARG A 121 -5.64 10.06 -4.46
CA ARG A 121 -6.52 10.47 -5.57
C ARG A 121 -7.97 10.55 -5.13
N LEU A 122 -8.48 9.51 -4.47
CA LEU A 122 -9.85 9.42 -3.97
C LEU A 122 -10.19 10.57 -3.01
N THR A 123 -9.23 10.97 -2.19
CA THR A 123 -9.40 12.04 -1.18
C THR A 123 -8.90 13.42 -1.65
N ASN A 124 -8.63 13.61 -2.93
CA ASN A 124 -8.15 14.89 -3.48
C ASN A 124 -6.97 15.47 -2.69
N HIS A 125 -6.02 14.64 -2.28
CA HIS A 125 -4.85 14.98 -1.44
C HIS A 125 -5.19 15.42 0.00
N VAL A 126 -6.40 15.26 0.50
CA VAL A 126 -6.68 15.44 1.94
C VAL A 126 -5.84 14.44 2.76
N LEU A 127 -5.68 13.23 2.23
CA LEU A 127 -4.75 12.23 2.74
C LEU A 127 -3.63 12.01 1.68
N PRO A 128 -2.46 12.65 1.83
CA PRO A 128 -1.40 12.56 0.83
C PRO A 128 -0.65 11.22 0.91
N SER A 129 -0.30 10.67 -0.25
CA SER A 129 0.68 9.60 -0.37
C SER A 129 2.07 10.19 -0.16
N THR A 130 2.75 9.73 0.88
CA THR A 130 4.07 10.26 1.25
C THR A 130 5.15 9.44 0.58
N THR A 131 6.05 10.10 -0.14
CA THR A 131 7.25 9.47 -0.72
C THR A 131 8.08 8.84 0.39
N HIS A 132 8.46 7.59 0.18
CA HIS A 132 9.28 6.84 1.13
C HIS A 132 10.33 6.03 0.38
N ARG A 133 11.35 5.63 1.10
CA ARG A 133 12.41 4.77 0.59
C ARG A 133 12.83 3.74 1.64
N VAL A 134 13.45 2.69 1.16
CA VAL A 134 14.10 1.70 2.01
C VAL A 134 15.60 1.87 1.87
N VAL A 135 16.28 2.17 2.98
CA VAL A 135 17.74 2.30 3.03
C VAL A 135 18.34 1.10 3.75
N ASN A 136 19.50 0.66 3.29
CA ASN A 136 20.23 -0.38 4.00
C ASN A 136 20.85 0.17 5.28
N PRO A 137 20.78 -0.58 6.39
CA PRO A 137 21.42 -0.18 7.63
C PRO A 137 22.94 -0.09 7.42
N MET A 138 23.57 0.94 8.03
CA MET A 138 25.02 1.10 7.99
C MET A 138 25.70 0.27 9.09
N GLY A 139 27.00 -0.04 8.91
CA GLY A 139 27.84 -0.75 9.88
C GLY A 139 27.72 -2.27 9.80
N GLU A 140 27.86 -2.97 10.92
CA GLU A 140 27.83 -4.45 10.94
C GLU A 140 26.54 -5.05 10.42
N ARG A 141 25.40 -4.39 10.61
CA ARG A 141 24.08 -4.85 10.17
C ARG A 141 23.93 -4.91 8.65
N SER A 142 24.69 -4.14 7.88
CA SER A 142 24.70 -4.19 6.41
C SER A 142 25.18 -5.55 5.85
N ARG A 143 25.79 -6.37 6.69
CA ARG A 143 26.30 -7.69 6.33
C ARG A 143 25.26 -8.81 6.42
N TYR A 144 24.07 -8.51 6.95
CA TYR A 144 23.01 -9.50 7.12
C TYR A 144 21.86 -9.23 6.17
N SER A 145 21.27 -10.31 5.66
CA SER A 145 20.04 -10.23 4.87
C SER A 145 18.90 -9.69 5.72
N ARG A 146 18.04 -8.90 5.10
CA ARG A 146 16.83 -8.37 5.72
C ARG A 146 15.59 -8.88 4.98
N TYR A 147 14.53 -9.12 5.74
CA TYR A 147 13.24 -9.52 5.21
C TYR A 147 12.19 -8.47 5.51
N SER A 148 11.26 -8.27 4.59
CA SER A 148 10.13 -7.36 4.73
C SER A 148 8.87 -8.00 4.17
N MET A 149 7.73 -7.72 4.80
CA MET A 149 6.45 -8.29 4.42
C MET A 149 5.38 -7.17 4.35
N PRO A 150 5.46 -6.29 3.35
CA PRO A 150 4.44 -5.29 3.15
C PRO A 150 3.16 -5.95 2.63
N PHE A 151 2.03 -5.54 3.20
CA PHE A 151 0.70 -5.85 2.72
C PHE A 151 0.14 -4.62 2.01
N PHE A 152 -0.09 -4.74 0.72
CA PHE A 152 -0.68 -3.70 -0.12
C PHE A 152 -2.17 -3.95 -0.22
N LEU A 153 -2.97 -3.15 0.48
CA LEU A 153 -4.42 -3.22 0.37
C LEU A 153 -4.89 -2.43 -0.83
N HIS A 154 -5.57 -3.09 -1.75
CA HIS A 154 -6.06 -2.53 -2.99
C HIS A 154 -7.57 -2.45 -3.04
N LEU A 155 -8.07 -1.50 -3.82
CA LEU A 155 -9.45 -1.46 -4.26
C LEU A 155 -9.75 -2.65 -5.18
N ARG A 156 -11.02 -3.02 -5.26
CA ARG A 156 -11.52 -3.93 -6.30
C ARG A 156 -11.25 -3.33 -7.69
N SER A 157 -10.82 -4.16 -8.63
CA SER A 157 -10.35 -3.73 -9.96
C SER A 157 -11.35 -2.85 -10.72
N ASP A 158 -12.64 -3.11 -10.59
CA ASP A 158 -13.73 -2.37 -11.24
C ASP A 158 -14.26 -1.19 -10.38
N PHE A 159 -13.63 -0.91 -9.25
CA PHE A 159 -14.04 0.22 -8.41
C PHE A 159 -13.70 1.56 -9.09
N PRO A 160 -14.69 2.47 -9.26
CA PRO A 160 -14.43 3.78 -9.84
C PRO A 160 -13.81 4.72 -8.80
N ILE A 161 -12.55 5.09 -9.01
CA ILE A 161 -11.87 6.12 -8.23
C ILE A 161 -12.36 7.48 -8.73
N ALA A 162 -13.28 8.08 -7.97
CA ALA A 162 -13.80 9.41 -8.19
C ALA A 162 -13.53 10.24 -6.94
N THR A 163 -13.17 11.50 -7.10
CA THR A 163 -12.94 12.41 -5.97
C THR A 163 -14.14 12.43 -5.04
N LEU A 164 -13.92 12.21 -3.75
CA LEU A 164 -14.96 12.31 -2.73
C LEU A 164 -15.46 13.74 -2.61
N PRO A 165 -16.78 14.01 -2.72
CA PRO A 165 -17.31 15.36 -2.67
C PRO A 165 -16.91 16.14 -1.40
N GLY A 166 -16.81 15.48 -0.26
CA GLY A 166 -16.36 16.08 0.99
C GLY A 166 -14.90 16.51 1.03
N CYS A 167 -14.10 16.09 0.04
CA CYS A 167 -12.68 16.44 -0.09
C CYS A 167 -12.45 17.61 -1.09
N VAL A 168 -13.50 18.16 -1.67
CA VAL A 168 -13.44 19.30 -2.59
C VAL A 168 -13.97 20.55 -1.88
N THR A 169 -13.17 21.61 -1.84
CA THR A 169 -13.52 22.92 -1.27
C THR A 169 -13.04 24.04 -2.18
N ALA A 170 -13.37 25.28 -1.84
CA ALA A 170 -12.86 26.44 -2.58
C ALA A 170 -11.33 26.54 -2.52
N GLU A 171 -10.73 26.13 -1.37
CA GLU A 171 -9.28 26.15 -1.14
C GLU A 171 -8.59 24.88 -1.69
N ASN A 172 -9.35 23.80 -1.91
CA ASN A 172 -8.87 22.54 -2.47
C ASN A 172 -9.79 22.09 -3.62
N PRO A 173 -9.72 22.74 -4.79
CA PRO A 173 -10.55 22.42 -5.96
C PRO A 173 -10.26 20.98 -6.43
N ASP A 174 -11.24 20.38 -7.12
CA ASP A 174 -11.10 19.01 -7.63
C ASP A 174 -9.93 18.92 -8.62
N ARG A 175 -8.96 18.07 -8.26
CA ARG A 175 -7.76 17.79 -9.08
C ARG A 175 -7.99 16.69 -10.10
N TYR A 176 -9.05 15.91 -9.91
CA TYR A 176 -9.33 14.70 -10.68
C TYR A 176 -10.80 14.65 -11.12
N PRO A 177 -11.23 15.58 -12.00
CA PRO A 177 -12.62 15.67 -12.43
C PRO A 177 -13.11 14.42 -13.17
N GLU A 178 -12.17 13.64 -13.73
CA GLU A 178 -12.47 12.40 -14.41
C GLU A 178 -12.26 11.20 -13.49
N ARG A 179 -13.27 10.34 -13.39
CA ARG A 179 -13.15 9.06 -12.70
C ARG A 179 -12.32 8.07 -13.51
N ILE A 180 -11.58 7.21 -12.83
CA ILE A 180 -10.82 6.12 -13.44
C ILE A 180 -11.10 4.83 -12.69
N LEU A 181 -11.10 3.68 -13.35
CA LEU A 181 -11.20 2.40 -12.66
C LEU A 181 -9.89 2.09 -11.93
N ALA A 182 -9.98 1.41 -10.79
CA ALA A 182 -8.81 1.08 -9.99
C ALA A 182 -7.77 0.26 -10.76
N ASP A 183 -8.21 -0.66 -11.64
CA ASP A 183 -7.31 -1.45 -12.49
C ASP A 183 -6.62 -0.58 -13.55
N ASP A 184 -7.35 0.32 -14.20
CA ASP A 184 -6.78 1.24 -15.19
C ASP A 184 -5.74 2.16 -14.54
N TYR A 185 -6.06 2.70 -13.35
CA TYR A 185 -5.13 3.53 -12.58
C TYR A 185 -3.87 2.75 -12.16
N LEU A 186 -4.04 1.52 -11.66
CA LEU A 186 -2.91 0.66 -11.35
C LEU A 186 -2.02 0.43 -12.57
N ARG A 187 -2.64 0.15 -13.72
CA ARG A 187 -1.91 -0.06 -14.98
C ARG A 187 -1.14 1.18 -15.41
N GLU A 188 -1.76 2.36 -15.38
CA GLU A 188 -1.07 3.63 -15.69
C GLU A 188 0.17 3.81 -14.82
N ARG A 189 0.02 3.63 -13.49
CA ARG A 189 1.13 3.78 -12.56
C ARG A 189 2.25 2.75 -12.77
N LEU A 190 1.89 1.50 -13.08
CA LEU A 190 2.88 0.45 -13.36
C LEU A 190 3.68 0.75 -14.65
N ILE A 191 3.05 1.36 -15.66
CA ILE A 191 3.74 1.84 -16.86
C ILE A 191 4.69 2.99 -16.53
N GLU A 192 4.23 3.98 -15.74
CA GLU A 192 5.04 5.14 -15.33
C GLU A 192 6.32 4.75 -14.58
N ILE A 193 6.25 3.74 -13.73
CA ILE A 193 7.42 3.23 -12.99
C ILE A 193 8.21 2.16 -13.75
N GLY A 194 7.83 1.85 -15.01
CA GLY A 194 8.57 0.95 -15.89
C GLY A 194 8.37 -0.55 -15.60
N LEU A 195 7.39 -0.93 -14.81
CA LEU A 195 7.07 -2.34 -14.52
C LEU A 195 6.16 -2.98 -15.58
N LEU A 196 5.43 -2.17 -16.35
CA LEU A 196 4.68 -2.60 -17.52
C LEU A 196 5.12 -1.81 -18.75
N LYS A 197 5.01 -2.46 -19.92
CA LYS A 197 5.17 -1.78 -21.21
C LYS A 197 3.84 -1.14 -21.61
N ALA A 198 3.90 0.05 -22.18
CA ALA A 198 2.75 0.75 -22.74
C ALA A 198 2.09 -0.03 -23.88
#